data_0718b17b4e9a14881eb71f859fc5f637
#
_entry.id   0718b17b4e9a14881eb71f859fc5f637
#
_cell.length_a   1.000
_cell.length_b   1.000
_cell.length_c   1.000
_cell.angle_alpha   90.00
_cell.angle_beta   90.00
_cell.angle_gamma   90.00
#
_symmetry.space_group_name_H-M   'P 1'
#
loop_
_entity.id
_entity.type
_entity.pdbx_description
1 polymer ?
#
loop_
_entity_poly.entity_id
_entity_poly.type
_entity_poly.pdbx_seq_one_letter_code
_entity_poly.pdbx_strand_id
1 'polypeptide(L)'
;MAEDALVAQVRRLWEELAGAGATFPSDGTTRVVVSPHSRLCPPSWTGLVRIGDAVLITVPDERAARRALARLRALPSGADVLGPATLAYLPPGTTTPATSATPEESARPLLRSVDPHDAAESALADIDSPAFVIREGSRILAAAGYELWPSSTAHLCVLTAPDARGHGLATEAASAAVHHALEAGLLPQWRAGNDASRRVAEKLGFREVGEQVSVRVGDVG
;
A
#
# COMPACT_ATOMS: atom_id res chain seq x y z
N MET A 1 25.68 -7.11 -9.94
CA MET A 1 25.43 -5.99 -9.00
C MET A 1 24.72 -6.56 -7.79
N ALA A 2 25.13 -6.19 -6.58
CA ALA A 2 24.41 -6.61 -5.38
C ALA A 2 22.98 -6.00 -5.43
N GLU A 3 21.96 -6.81 -5.15
CA GLU A 3 20.59 -6.32 -5.02
C GLU A 3 20.54 -5.27 -3.91
N ASP A 4 19.82 -4.17 -4.14
CA ASP A 4 19.57 -3.15 -3.12
C ASP A 4 18.85 -3.80 -1.91
N ALA A 5 19.41 -3.65 -0.72
CA ALA A 5 18.88 -4.28 0.50
C ALA A 5 17.40 -3.94 0.76
N LEU A 6 16.98 -2.73 0.41
CA LEU A 6 15.57 -2.32 0.48
C LEU A 6 14.71 -3.13 -0.49
N VAL A 7 15.15 -3.30 -1.74
CA VAL A 7 14.42 -4.07 -2.75
C VAL A 7 14.29 -5.53 -2.32
N ALA A 8 15.35 -6.13 -1.77
CA ALA A 8 15.31 -7.50 -1.25
C ALA A 8 14.31 -7.64 -0.08
N GLN A 9 14.25 -6.66 0.83
CA GLN A 9 13.27 -6.64 1.92
C GLN A 9 11.85 -6.50 1.39
N VAL A 10 11.62 -5.61 0.43
CA VAL A 10 10.32 -5.41 -0.23
C VAL A 10 9.86 -6.69 -0.93
N ARG A 11 10.74 -7.39 -1.67
CA ARG A 11 10.38 -8.66 -2.30
C ARG A 11 9.94 -9.70 -1.27
N ARG A 12 10.66 -9.86 -0.16
CA ARG A 12 10.27 -10.79 0.91
C ARG A 12 8.88 -10.50 1.48
N LEU A 13 8.53 -9.22 1.71
CA LEU A 13 7.18 -8.83 2.13
C LEU A 13 6.12 -9.32 1.15
N TRP A 14 6.30 -9.04 -0.14
CA TRP A 14 5.30 -9.40 -1.14
C TRP A 14 5.24 -10.90 -1.42
N GLU A 15 6.35 -11.63 -1.29
CA GLU A 15 6.41 -13.09 -1.32
C GLU A 15 5.62 -13.71 -0.15
N GLU A 16 5.76 -13.16 1.05
CA GLU A 16 5.00 -13.58 2.23
C GLU A 16 3.50 -13.29 2.06
N LEU A 17 3.12 -12.12 1.55
CA LEU A 17 1.74 -11.78 1.22
C LEU A 17 1.16 -12.66 0.10
N ALA A 18 1.97 -13.04 -0.87
CA ALA A 18 1.58 -13.94 -1.95
C ALA A 18 1.29 -15.36 -1.43
N GLY A 19 2.00 -15.82 -0.40
CA GLY A 19 1.85 -17.16 0.16
C GLY A 19 2.28 -18.29 -0.78
N ALA A 20 1.88 -19.52 -0.49
CA ALA A 20 2.13 -20.73 -1.30
C ALA A 20 3.59 -20.94 -1.73
N GLY A 21 4.58 -20.44 -0.95
CA GLY A 21 6.01 -20.50 -1.30
C GLY A 21 6.37 -19.67 -2.56
N ALA A 22 5.56 -18.66 -2.88
CA ALA A 22 5.80 -17.75 -3.99
C ALA A 22 7.12 -16.99 -3.81
N THR A 23 7.88 -16.83 -4.89
CA THR A 23 9.12 -16.03 -4.93
C THR A 23 9.18 -15.23 -6.21
N PHE A 24 9.76 -14.03 -6.16
CA PHE A 24 10.03 -13.28 -7.38
C PHE A 24 11.06 -14.01 -8.24
N PRO A 25 10.92 -13.96 -9.57
CA PRO A 25 11.96 -14.48 -10.47
C PRO A 25 13.23 -13.62 -10.37
N SER A 26 14.39 -14.29 -10.40
CA SER A 26 15.71 -13.62 -10.32
C SER A 26 16.15 -12.98 -11.64
N ASP A 27 15.55 -13.38 -12.74
CA ASP A 27 15.92 -13.00 -14.12
C ASP A 27 15.07 -11.85 -14.70
N GLY A 28 14.27 -11.17 -13.85
CA GLY A 28 13.41 -10.07 -14.30
C GLY A 28 12.22 -10.51 -15.15
N THR A 29 11.86 -11.79 -15.09
CA THR A 29 10.70 -12.32 -15.82
C THR A 29 9.40 -12.23 -15.00
N THR A 30 8.35 -12.91 -15.47
CA THR A 30 7.07 -13.03 -14.79
C THR A 30 6.87 -14.44 -14.25
N ARG A 31 6.49 -14.54 -12.97
CA ARG A 31 6.10 -15.79 -12.34
C ARG A 31 4.60 -15.77 -11.98
N VAL A 32 3.88 -16.81 -12.36
CA VAL A 32 2.47 -17.04 -11.99
C VAL A 32 2.41 -18.17 -10.96
N VAL A 33 1.71 -17.94 -9.85
CA VAL A 33 1.56 -18.90 -8.75
C VAL A 33 0.09 -19.06 -8.40
N VAL A 34 -0.38 -20.29 -8.30
CA VAL A 34 -1.72 -20.59 -7.76
C VAL A 34 -1.67 -20.43 -6.25
N SER A 35 -2.34 -19.42 -5.73
CA SER A 35 -2.41 -19.11 -4.31
C SER A 35 -3.81 -18.61 -3.94
N PRO A 36 -4.74 -19.51 -3.58
CA PRO A 36 -6.13 -19.17 -3.25
C PRO A 36 -6.27 -18.22 -2.05
N HIS A 37 -5.27 -18.23 -1.18
CA HIS A 37 -5.22 -17.42 0.05
C HIS A 37 -4.22 -16.26 -0.04
N SER A 38 -3.84 -15.87 -1.26
CA SER A 38 -2.98 -14.71 -1.47
C SER A 38 -3.61 -13.44 -0.89
N ARG A 39 -2.79 -12.64 -0.23
CA ARG A 39 -3.15 -11.30 0.28
C ARG A 39 -2.72 -10.17 -0.67
N LEU A 40 -2.28 -10.49 -1.88
CA LEU A 40 -1.96 -9.49 -2.92
C LEU A 40 -3.21 -8.81 -3.48
N CYS A 41 -4.38 -9.44 -3.32
CA CYS A 41 -5.64 -8.98 -3.90
C CYS A 41 -6.83 -9.49 -3.06
N PRO A 42 -8.04 -8.96 -3.28
CA PRO A 42 -9.23 -9.54 -2.68
C PRO A 42 -9.41 -11.03 -3.01
N PRO A 43 -10.12 -11.81 -2.17
CA PRO A 43 -10.39 -13.22 -2.42
C PRO A 43 -10.96 -13.48 -3.81
N SER A 44 -10.51 -14.54 -4.47
CA SER A 44 -10.92 -14.94 -5.84
C SER A 44 -10.45 -14.03 -6.98
N TRP A 45 -9.66 -12.99 -6.70
CA TRP A 45 -9.05 -12.13 -7.71
C TRP A 45 -7.66 -12.62 -8.12
N THR A 46 -7.15 -12.06 -9.20
CA THR A 46 -5.75 -12.16 -9.62
C THR A 46 -5.00 -10.93 -9.12
N GLY A 47 -3.96 -11.15 -8.34
CA GLY A 47 -3.07 -10.09 -7.86
C GLY A 47 -1.77 -10.07 -8.64
N LEU A 48 -1.32 -8.89 -9.04
CA LEU A 48 -0.04 -8.66 -9.71
C LEU A 48 0.77 -7.65 -8.91
N VAL A 49 2.02 -7.98 -8.63
CA VAL A 49 3.00 -7.06 -8.05
C VAL A 49 4.25 -7.06 -8.91
N ARG A 50 4.69 -5.87 -9.30
CA ARG A 50 5.95 -5.64 -10.01
C ARG A 50 6.92 -4.91 -9.09
N ILE A 51 8.12 -5.47 -8.91
CA ILE A 51 9.23 -4.86 -8.16
C ILE A 51 10.45 -4.83 -9.06
N GLY A 52 10.84 -3.63 -9.49
CA GLY A 52 11.82 -3.48 -10.57
C GLY A 52 11.31 -4.15 -11.85
N ASP A 53 12.11 -5.05 -12.43
CA ASP A 53 11.76 -5.78 -13.65
C ASP A 53 11.03 -7.10 -13.38
N ALA A 54 11.02 -7.57 -12.13
CA ALA A 54 10.41 -8.85 -11.77
C ALA A 54 8.91 -8.70 -11.45
N VAL A 55 8.10 -9.61 -11.96
CA VAL A 55 6.64 -9.64 -11.77
C VAL A 55 6.22 -10.94 -11.09
N LEU A 56 5.47 -10.82 -10.00
CA LEU A 56 4.82 -11.92 -9.31
C LEU A 56 3.30 -11.80 -9.47
N ILE A 57 2.67 -12.84 -9.99
CA ILE A 57 1.23 -12.92 -10.17
C ILE A 57 0.69 -14.06 -9.32
N THR A 58 -0.31 -13.77 -8.49
CA THR A 58 -1.07 -14.81 -7.80
C THR A 58 -2.47 -14.93 -8.39
N VAL A 59 -2.91 -16.17 -8.53
CA VAL A 59 -4.23 -16.51 -9.07
C VAL A 59 -4.96 -17.48 -8.15
N PRO A 60 -6.31 -17.46 -8.12
CA PRO A 60 -7.06 -18.29 -7.18
C PRO A 60 -7.02 -19.80 -7.51
N ASP A 61 -6.85 -20.16 -8.78
CA ASP A 61 -6.90 -21.55 -9.25
C ASP A 61 -6.12 -21.79 -10.56
N GLU A 62 -5.97 -23.04 -10.95
CA GLU A 62 -5.30 -23.47 -12.18
C GLU A 62 -5.97 -22.95 -13.47
N ARG A 63 -7.30 -22.76 -13.47
CA ARG A 63 -8.02 -22.22 -14.62
C ARG A 63 -7.65 -20.73 -14.80
N ALA A 64 -7.58 -19.99 -13.71
CA ALA A 64 -7.12 -18.59 -13.71
C ALA A 64 -5.64 -18.50 -14.12
N ALA A 65 -4.77 -19.44 -13.71
CA ALA A 65 -3.36 -19.48 -14.11
C ALA A 65 -3.21 -19.61 -15.64
N ARG A 66 -3.93 -20.56 -16.26
CA ARG A 66 -3.93 -20.73 -17.72
C ARG A 66 -4.41 -19.47 -18.45
N ARG A 67 -5.42 -18.80 -17.92
CA ARG A 67 -5.93 -17.53 -18.49
C ARG A 67 -4.92 -16.38 -18.33
N ALA A 68 -4.31 -16.25 -17.17
CA ALA A 68 -3.31 -15.21 -16.91
C ALA A 68 -2.13 -15.31 -17.87
N LEU A 69 -1.58 -16.51 -18.06
CA LEU A 69 -0.49 -16.78 -19.00
C LEU A 69 -0.87 -16.46 -20.47
N ALA A 70 -2.11 -16.74 -20.86
CA ALA A 70 -2.61 -16.44 -22.21
C ALA A 70 -2.88 -14.94 -22.44
N ARG A 71 -3.15 -14.17 -21.36
CA ARG A 71 -3.64 -12.78 -21.41
C ARG A 71 -2.67 -11.74 -20.85
N LEU A 72 -1.45 -12.10 -20.48
CA LEU A 72 -0.40 -11.18 -20.00
C LEU A 72 -0.14 -9.96 -20.91
N ARG A 73 -0.74 -9.93 -22.11
CA ARG A 73 -0.56 -8.89 -23.14
C ARG A 73 -1.75 -7.93 -23.29
N ALA A 74 -2.90 -8.19 -22.66
CA ALA A 74 -4.06 -7.27 -22.70
C ALA A 74 -5.03 -7.57 -21.55
N LEU A 75 -5.46 -6.52 -20.82
CA LEU A 75 -6.57 -6.63 -19.88
C LEU A 75 -7.86 -6.94 -20.65
N PRO A 76 -8.67 -7.92 -20.22
CA PRO A 76 -9.93 -8.22 -20.89
C PRO A 76 -10.93 -7.06 -20.74
N SER A 77 -11.69 -6.77 -21.76
CA SER A 77 -12.83 -5.86 -21.69
C SER A 77 -13.83 -6.36 -20.64
N GLY A 78 -14.27 -5.48 -19.73
CA GLY A 78 -15.22 -5.80 -18.67
C GLY A 78 -14.62 -6.46 -17.43
N ALA A 79 -13.28 -6.41 -17.22
CA ALA A 79 -12.67 -6.78 -15.96
C ALA A 79 -12.83 -5.66 -14.92
N ASP A 80 -13.12 -6.02 -13.67
CA ASP A 80 -12.96 -5.10 -12.56
C ASP A 80 -11.47 -4.99 -12.24
N VAL A 81 -10.96 -3.77 -12.15
CA VAL A 81 -9.54 -3.49 -11.88
C VAL A 81 -9.42 -2.58 -10.67
N LEU A 82 -8.61 -2.97 -9.70
CA LEU A 82 -8.15 -2.12 -8.61
C LEU A 82 -6.68 -1.78 -8.84
N GLY A 83 -6.37 -0.50 -8.91
CA GLY A 83 -5.05 0.00 -9.22
C GLY A 83 -4.93 0.50 -10.67
N PRO A 84 -3.70 0.72 -11.19
CA PRO A 84 -2.44 0.45 -10.51
C PRO A 84 -2.23 1.34 -9.29
N ALA A 85 -1.66 0.76 -8.23
CA ALA A 85 -1.20 1.51 -7.07
C ALA A 85 0.35 1.49 -7.05
N THR A 86 0.94 2.66 -6.89
CA THR A 86 2.39 2.78 -6.72
C THR A 86 2.81 2.27 -5.34
N LEU A 87 3.86 1.47 -5.30
CA LEU A 87 4.46 0.95 -4.09
C LEU A 87 5.73 1.73 -3.79
N ALA A 88 5.73 2.45 -2.66
CA ALA A 88 6.87 3.22 -2.23
C ALA A 88 7.27 2.85 -0.79
N TYR A 89 8.56 2.92 -0.51
CA TYR A 89 9.14 2.56 0.79
C TYR A 89 10.13 3.62 1.23
N LEU A 90 10.23 3.81 2.53
CA LEU A 90 11.17 4.77 3.08
C LEU A 90 12.58 4.16 3.14
N PRO A 91 13.59 4.74 2.45
CA PRO A 91 14.96 4.24 2.54
C PRO A 91 15.53 4.37 3.95
N PRO A 92 16.39 3.44 4.40
CA PRO A 92 17.08 3.57 5.69
C PRO A 92 17.83 4.89 5.82
N GLY A 93 17.77 5.52 6.99
CA GLY A 93 18.45 6.78 7.28
C GLY A 93 17.73 8.02 6.74
N THR A 94 16.53 7.89 6.16
CA THR A 94 15.71 9.05 5.79
C THR A 94 15.20 9.74 7.06
N THR A 95 15.33 11.07 7.10
CA THR A 95 14.78 11.92 8.17
C THR A 95 13.41 12.44 7.73
N THR A 96 12.45 12.40 8.65
CA THR A 96 11.11 12.95 8.40
C THR A 96 11.03 14.41 8.82
N PRO A 97 10.18 15.24 8.18
CA PRO A 97 9.92 16.61 8.61
C PRO A 97 9.38 16.66 10.04
N ALA A 98 9.64 17.79 10.72
CA ALA A 98 9.00 18.06 12.00
C ALA A 98 7.47 18.14 11.85
N THR A 99 6.75 17.77 12.91
CA THR A 99 5.29 17.68 12.90
C THR A 99 4.70 18.26 14.18
N SER A 100 3.49 18.81 14.08
CA SER A 100 2.65 19.21 15.21
C SER A 100 1.56 18.17 15.53
N ALA A 101 1.53 17.05 14.78
CA ALA A 101 0.54 16.00 14.99
C ALA A 101 0.67 15.37 16.37
N THR A 102 -0.46 15.13 17.02
CA THR A 102 -0.52 14.53 18.35
C THR A 102 -1.11 13.11 18.27
N PRO A 103 -0.58 12.15 19.07
CA PRO A 103 -1.14 10.81 19.11
C PRO A 103 -2.49 10.79 19.83
N GLU A 104 -3.45 10.06 19.26
CA GLU A 104 -4.77 9.78 19.84
C GLU A 104 -5.12 8.29 19.68
N GLU A 105 -6.04 7.79 20.51
CA GLU A 105 -6.47 6.40 20.43
C GLU A 105 -7.24 6.10 19.14
N SER A 106 -7.86 7.12 18.52
CA SER A 106 -8.72 6.87 17.35
C SER A 106 -8.98 8.12 16.51
N ALA A 107 -8.99 7.94 15.20
CA ALA A 107 -9.42 8.93 14.21
C ALA A 107 -10.92 8.83 13.85
N ARG A 108 -11.74 8.11 14.63
CA ARG A 108 -13.19 7.92 14.36
C ARG A 108 -13.97 9.20 14.07
N PRO A 109 -13.74 10.35 14.75
CA PRO A 109 -14.44 11.59 14.41
C PRO A 109 -14.19 12.04 12.97
N LEU A 110 -12.95 11.91 12.47
CA LEU A 110 -12.61 12.22 11.08
C LEU A 110 -13.28 11.23 10.10
N LEU A 111 -13.19 9.93 10.37
CA LEU A 111 -13.80 8.89 9.53
C LEU A 111 -15.31 9.07 9.35
N ARG A 112 -16.02 9.59 10.37
CA ARG A 112 -17.46 9.88 10.30
C ARG A 112 -17.80 11.18 9.54
N SER A 113 -16.82 12.04 9.31
CA SER A 113 -17.01 13.37 8.68
C SER A 113 -16.66 13.40 7.19
N VAL A 114 -16.15 12.29 6.65
CA VAL A 114 -15.76 12.17 5.24
C VAL A 114 -16.70 11.22 4.49
N ASP A 115 -16.57 11.19 3.17
CA ASP A 115 -17.28 10.22 2.34
C ASP A 115 -16.87 8.77 2.74
N PRO A 116 -17.82 7.81 2.80
CA PRO A 116 -17.52 6.42 3.14
C PRO A 116 -16.47 5.75 2.22
N HIS A 117 -16.42 6.15 0.95
CA HIS A 117 -15.40 5.65 0.02
C HIS A 117 -14.01 6.15 0.40
N ASP A 118 -13.86 7.45 0.72
CA ASP A 118 -12.59 8.03 1.18
C ASP A 118 -12.13 7.38 2.50
N ALA A 119 -13.07 7.15 3.43
CA ALA A 119 -12.79 6.48 4.69
C ALA A 119 -12.28 5.06 4.46
N ALA A 120 -12.93 4.28 3.58
CA ALA A 120 -12.53 2.91 3.26
C ALA A 120 -11.20 2.86 2.50
N GLU A 121 -10.99 3.76 1.52
CA GLU A 121 -9.73 3.83 0.75
C GLU A 121 -8.53 4.17 1.64
N SER A 122 -8.72 4.98 2.67
CA SER A 122 -7.65 5.37 3.60
C SER A 122 -7.15 4.24 4.50
N ALA A 123 -7.94 3.19 4.71
CA ALA A 123 -7.73 2.10 5.67
C ALA A 123 -7.44 2.59 7.12
N LEU A 124 -7.74 3.85 7.43
CA LEU A 124 -7.43 4.44 8.74
C LEU A 124 -8.26 3.86 9.90
N ALA A 125 -9.32 3.11 9.59
CA ALA A 125 -10.12 2.38 10.58
C ALA A 125 -9.41 1.12 11.12
N ASP A 126 -8.44 0.59 10.37
CA ASP A 126 -7.81 -0.72 10.59
C ASP A 126 -6.37 -0.59 11.11
N ILE A 127 -5.95 0.61 11.53
CA ILE A 127 -4.60 0.85 12.04
C ILE A 127 -4.35 0.14 13.37
N ASP A 128 -3.12 -0.38 13.54
CA ASP A 128 -2.59 -0.98 14.77
C ASP A 128 -1.81 0.03 15.62
N SER A 129 -1.41 1.16 15.03
CA SER A 129 -0.70 2.25 15.72
C SER A 129 -1.68 3.25 16.35
N PRO A 130 -1.20 4.18 17.22
CA PRO A 130 -1.95 5.39 17.53
C PRO A 130 -2.31 6.16 16.24
N ALA A 131 -3.42 6.90 16.27
CA ALA A 131 -3.76 7.85 15.22
C ALA A 131 -3.04 9.17 15.51
N PHE A 132 -2.19 9.63 14.60
CA PHE A 132 -1.52 10.93 14.68
C PHE A 132 -2.38 11.97 13.98
N VAL A 133 -2.92 12.92 14.76
CA VAL A 133 -3.95 13.84 14.27
C VAL A 133 -3.47 15.29 14.23
N ILE A 134 -3.96 16.02 13.23
CA ILE A 134 -3.89 17.49 13.14
C ILE A 134 -5.29 18.04 13.41
N ARG A 135 -5.39 19.01 14.33
CA ARG A 135 -6.67 19.59 14.77
C ARG A 135 -6.77 21.08 14.53
N GLU A 136 -8.00 21.52 14.39
CA GLU A 136 -8.42 22.91 14.58
C GLU A 136 -9.54 22.92 15.61
N GLY A 137 -9.22 23.39 16.83
CA GLY A 137 -10.13 23.27 17.96
C GLY A 137 -10.48 21.82 18.28
N SER A 138 -11.77 21.48 18.29
CA SER A 138 -12.23 20.11 18.54
C SER A 138 -12.28 19.23 17.30
N ARG A 139 -12.07 19.80 16.09
CA ARG A 139 -12.18 19.11 14.82
C ARG A 139 -10.85 18.50 14.38
N ILE A 140 -10.86 17.23 13.98
CA ILE A 140 -9.71 16.60 13.32
C ILE A 140 -9.75 16.96 11.84
N LEU A 141 -8.68 17.55 11.32
CA LEU A 141 -8.52 17.93 9.91
C LEU A 141 -7.78 16.88 9.10
N ALA A 142 -6.80 16.23 9.70
CA ALA A 142 -6.06 15.13 9.10
C ALA A 142 -5.66 14.12 10.17
N ALA A 143 -5.50 12.89 9.77
CA ALA A 143 -4.98 11.83 10.61
C ALA A 143 -4.14 10.85 9.80
N ALA A 144 -3.15 10.25 10.44
CA ALA A 144 -2.35 9.16 9.89
C ALA A 144 -2.07 8.11 10.98
N GLY A 145 -1.84 6.90 10.54
CA GLY A 145 -1.40 5.78 11.36
C GLY A 145 -0.87 4.69 10.42
N TYR A 146 -0.68 3.50 10.93
CA TYR A 146 -0.27 2.37 10.10
C TYR A 146 -0.86 1.05 10.59
N GLU A 147 -1.09 0.15 9.66
CA GLU A 147 -1.37 -1.26 9.87
C GLU A 147 -0.06 -2.05 9.90
N LEU A 148 0.06 -3.04 10.78
CA LEU A 148 1.22 -3.93 10.84
C LEU A 148 1.10 -5.02 9.77
N TRP A 149 1.98 -4.95 8.79
CA TRP A 149 2.11 -5.96 7.75
C TRP A 149 3.28 -6.90 8.05
N PRO A 150 3.36 -8.08 7.38
CA PRO A 150 4.47 -8.99 7.52
C PRO A 150 5.84 -8.35 7.29
N SER A 151 6.91 -9.09 7.61
CA SER A 151 8.29 -8.64 7.42
C SER A 151 8.60 -7.29 8.08
N SER A 152 8.02 -7.04 9.28
CA SER A 152 8.20 -5.79 10.06
C SER A 152 7.87 -4.53 9.24
N THR A 153 6.75 -4.53 8.52
CA THR A 153 6.34 -3.41 7.68
C THR A 153 5.19 -2.63 8.29
N ALA A 154 5.28 -1.29 8.27
CA ALA A 154 4.23 -0.36 8.65
C ALA A 154 3.54 0.17 7.38
N HIS A 155 2.34 -0.33 7.06
CA HIS A 155 1.52 0.16 5.96
C HIS A 155 0.82 1.46 6.34
N LEU A 156 1.24 2.59 5.76
CA LEU A 156 0.73 3.92 6.11
C LEU A 156 -0.72 4.12 5.63
N CYS A 157 -1.57 4.57 6.56
CA CYS A 157 -2.98 4.89 6.37
C CYS A 157 -3.17 6.37 6.66
N VAL A 158 -3.63 7.16 5.69
CA VAL A 158 -3.69 8.63 5.81
C VAL A 158 -5.01 9.17 5.26
N LEU A 159 -5.64 10.08 6.00
CA LEU A 159 -6.89 10.73 5.61
C LEU A 159 -6.85 12.22 5.96
N THR A 160 -7.36 13.06 5.05
CA THR A 160 -7.54 14.49 5.28
C THR A 160 -8.98 14.87 4.95
N ALA A 161 -9.61 15.65 5.82
CA ALA A 161 -10.95 16.20 5.59
C ALA A 161 -10.99 16.95 4.24
N PRO A 162 -12.05 16.78 3.42
CA PRO A 162 -12.10 17.30 2.05
C PRO A 162 -11.80 18.80 1.95
N ASP A 163 -12.37 19.60 2.85
CA ASP A 163 -12.19 21.06 2.91
C ASP A 163 -10.82 21.50 3.48
N ALA A 164 -10.05 20.57 4.07
CA ALA A 164 -8.70 20.81 4.59
C ALA A 164 -7.59 20.28 3.67
N ARG A 165 -7.94 19.75 2.49
CA ARG A 165 -6.98 19.27 1.50
C ARG A 165 -6.17 20.42 0.89
N GLY A 166 -4.98 20.09 0.38
CA GLY A 166 -4.09 21.09 -0.26
C GLY A 166 -3.23 21.91 0.70
N HIS A 167 -3.41 21.81 2.02
CA HIS A 167 -2.69 22.59 3.03
C HIS A 167 -1.48 21.84 3.66
N GLY A 168 -1.09 20.68 3.13
CA GLY A 168 0.06 19.90 3.62
C GLY A 168 -0.22 19.02 4.84
N LEU A 169 -1.43 19.02 5.39
CA LEU A 169 -1.79 18.34 6.64
C LEU A 169 -1.60 16.82 6.56
N ALA A 170 -1.82 16.21 5.39
CA ALA A 170 -1.52 14.79 5.17
C ALA A 170 -0.03 14.48 5.40
N THR A 171 0.85 15.33 4.86
CA THR A 171 2.31 15.19 5.03
C THR A 171 2.69 15.31 6.50
N GLU A 172 2.10 16.27 7.20
CA GLU A 172 2.38 16.53 8.60
C GLU A 172 1.91 15.39 9.52
N ALA A 173 0.68 14.92 9.36
CA ALA A 173 0.15 13.77 10.10
C ALA A 173 0.96 12.49 9.82
N ALA A 174 1.24 12.22 8.53
CA ALA A 174 2.00 11.05 8.12
C ALA A 174 3.46 11.09 8.60
N SER A 175 4.08 12.27 8.72
CA SER A 175 5.43 12.41 9.28
C SER A 175 5.50 11.83 10.70
N ALA A 176 4.49 12.08 11.54
CA ALA A 176 4.45 11.54 12.91
C ALA A 176 4.28 10.01 12.90
N ALA A 177 3.39 9.48 12.06
CA ALA A 177 3.19 8.03 11.93
C ALA A 177 4.46 7.33 11.43
N VAL A 178 5.16 7.92 10.45
CA VAL A 178 6.44 7.42 9.94
C VAL A 178 7.51 7.42 11.02
N HIS A 179 7.63 8.52 11.78
CA HIS A 179 8.60 8.62 12.88
C HIS A 179 8.36 7.53 13.93
N HIS A 180 7.13 7.35 14.37
CA HIS A 180 6.74 6.30 15.30
C HIS A 180 7.02 4.89 14.76
N ALA A 181 6.77 4.64 13.46
CA ALA A 181 7.08 3.36 12.81
C ALA A 181 8.61 3.09 12.80
N LEU A 182 9.42 4.12 12.50
CA LEU A 182 10.89 4.00 12.51
C LEU A 182 11.43 3.73 13.92
N GLU A 183 10.90 4.40 14.97
CA GLU A 183 11.26 4.13 16.37
C GLU A 183 10.92 2.69 16.79
N ALA A 184 9.84 2.14 16.24
CA ALA A 184 9.46 0.74 16.44
C ALA A 184 10.28 -0.26 15.58
N GLY A 185 11.26 0.21 14.80
CA GLY A 185 12.09 -0.64 13.92
C GLY A 185 11.35 -1.20 12.71
N LEU A 186 10.25 -0.58 12.31
CA LEU A 186 9.44 -1.01 11.17
C LEU A 186 9.91 -0.34 9.87
N LEU A 187 9.65 -0.99 8.75
CA LEU A 187 9.82 -0.44 7.40
C LEU A 187 8.54 0.31 6.98
N PRO A 188 8.54 1.67 6.91
CA PRO A 188 7.37 2.39 6.41
C PRO A 188 7.13 2.11 4.93
N GLN A 189 5.88 1.73 4.61
CA GLN A 189 5.39 1.41 3.29
C GLN A 189 4.22 2.32 2.91
N TRP A 190 4.23 2.83 1.70
CA TRP A 190 3.17 3.65 1.13
C TRP A 190 2.60 3.02 -0.14
N ARG A 191 1.27 2.94 -0.23
CA ARG A 191 0.56 2.49 -1.40
C ARG A 191 -0.32 3.63 -1.94
N ALA A 192 0.09 4.22 -3.06
CA ALA A 192 -0.60 5.37 -3.64
C ALA A 192 -1.44 4.97 -4.84
N GLY A 193 -2.76 5.16 -4.74
CA GLY A 193 -3.72 4.96 -5.84
C GLY A 193 -3.91 6.20 -6.73
N ASN A 194 -3.37 7.37 -6.33
CA ASN A 194 -3.53 8.63 -7.06
C ASN A 194 -2.34 9.57 -6.87
N ASP A 195 -2.23 10.59 -7.74
CA ASP A 195 -1.12 11.53 -7.74
C ASP A 195 -1.02 12.40 -6.48
N ALA A 196 -2.14 12.69 -5.81
CA ALA A 196 -2.10 13.45 -4.57
C ALA A 196 -1.41 12.65 -3.46
N SER A 197 -1.72 11.35 -3.34
CA SER A 197 -1.10 10.42 -2.43
C SER A 197 0.39 10.22 -2.75
N ARG A 198 0.75 10.07 -4.03
CA ARG A 198 2.17 9.97 -4.47
C ARG A 198 2.98 11.19 -4.04
N ARG A 199 2.44 12.40 -4.25
CA ARG A 199 3.13 13.64 -3.82
C ARG A 199 3.36 13.74 -2.32
N VAL A 200 2.47 13.17 -1.49
CA VAL A 200 2.70 13.09 -0.03
C VAL A 200 3.86 12.16 0.27
N ALA A 201 3.88 10.97 -0.32
CA ALA A 201 4.98 10.02 -0.16
C ALA A 201 6.33 10.60 -0.60
N GLU A 202 6.39 11.25 -1.76
CA GLU A 202 7.61 11.93 -2.27
C GLU A 202 8.14 12.99 -1.28
N LYS A 203 7.25 13.84 -0.73
CA LYS A 203 7.64 14.86 0.26
C LYS A 203 8.20 14.28 1.54
N LEU A 204 7.80 13.08 1.92
CA LEU A 204 8.31 12.33 3.07
C LEU A 204 9.58 11.54 2.76
N GLY A 205 10.05 11.54 1.50
CA GLY A 205 11.27 10.85 1.10
C GLY A 205 11.08 9.38 0.74
N PHE A 206 9.84 8.92 0.53
CA PHE A 206 9.59 7.56 0.04
C PHE A 206 10.11 7.38 -1.37
N ARG A 207 10.73 6.23 -1.62
CA ARG A 207 11.23 5.81 -2.94
C ARG A 207 10.25 4.81 -3.56
N GLU A 208 9.80 5.11 -4.76
CA GLU A 208 9.01 4.17 -5.55
C GLU A 208 9.87 2.97 -5.98
N VAL A 209 9.36 1.76 -5.79
CA VAL A 209 10.07 0.53 -6.15
C VAL A 209 9.24 -0.41 -7.03
N GLY A 210 7.95 -0.15 -7.18
CA GLY A 210 7.08 -1.01 -7.96
C GLY A 210 5.63 -0.57 -7.99
N GLU A 211 4.78 -1.48 -8.41
CA GLU A 211 3.33 -1.26 -8.51
C GLU A 211 2.54 -2.53 -8.20
N GLN A 212 1.29 -2.35 -7.81
CA GLN A 212 0.33 -3.41 -7.56
C GLN A 212 -0.93 -3.19 -8.38
N VAL A 213 -1.45 -4.28 -8.96
CA VAL A 213 -2.74 -4.30 -9.66
C VAL A 213 -3.52 -5.53 -9.22
N SER A 214 -4.82 -5.39 -8.99
CA SER A 214 -5.72 -6.52 -8.75
C SER A 214 -6.81 -6.55 -9.81
N VAL A 215 -7.07 -7.73 -10.37
CA VAL A 215 -8.01 -7.91 -11.46
C VAL A 215 -8.99 -9.02 -11.13
N ARG A 216 -10.29 -8.74 -11.25
CA ARG A 216 -11.33 -9.75 -11.25
C ARG A 216 -11.81 -9.96 -12.70
N VAL A 217 -11.50 -11.12 -13.25
CA VAL A 217 -12.04 -11.51 -14.55
C VAL A 217 -13.39 -12.15 -14.31
N GLY A 218 -14.47 -11.50 -14.74
CA GLY A 218 -15.81 -12.10 -14.70
C GLY A 218 -15.82 -13.46 -15.41
N ASP A 219 -16.63 -14.37 -14.92
CA ASP A 219 -16.91 -15.61 -15.64
C ASP A 219 -17.60 -15.24 -16.97
N VAL A 220 -16.82 -15.30 -18.06
CA VAL A 220 -17.39 -15.30 -19.39
C VAL A 220 -17.97 -16.70 -19.56
N GLY A 221 -19.33 -16.78 -19.44
CA GLY A 221 -20.09 -17.98 -19.71
C GLY A 221 -19.87 -18.50 -21.13
#